data_e41ddfc8e284f58196aad9589da0c742
#
_entry.id   e41ddfc8e284f58196aad9589da0c742
#
_cell.length_a   1.000
_cell.length_b   1.000
_cell.length_c   1.000
_cell.angle_alpha   90.00
_cell.angle_beta   90.00
_cell.angle_gamma   90.00
#
_symmetry.space_group_name_H-M   'P 1'
#
loop_
_entity.id
_entity.type
_entity.pdbx_description
1 polymer ?
#
loop_
_entity_poly.entity_id
_entity_poly.type
_entity_poly.pdbx_seq_one_letter_code
_entity_poly.pdbx_strand_id
1 'polypeptide(L)'
;MGLLEVIALHAADAQRAEEGGADRVELLGTLDEDGLSPEPAMVAKVRRATSIQIRPMVRLRAGFRTDGGELARLKGLIASYLDEGADGVVLGF
;
A
#
# COMPACT_ATOMS: atom_id res chain seq x y z
N MET A 1 2.56 14.11 -19.84
CA MET A 1 2.06 12.73 -19.65
C MET A 1 1.67 12.52 -18.21
N GLY A 2 0.50 11.94 -17.99
CA GLY A 2 0.04 11.65 -16.64
C GLY A 2 0.61 10.35 -16.10
N LEU A 3 0.50 10.16 -14.80
CA LEU A 3 0.81 8.89 -14.16
C LEU A 3 -0.44 8.02 -14.15
N LEU A 4 -0.26 6.73 -14.43
CA LEU A 4 -1.33 5.75 -14.26
C LEU A 4 -1.08 4.98 -12.97
N GLU A 5 -1.99 5.17 -12.01
CA GLU A 5 -1.97 4.47 -10.74
C GLU A 5 -3.14 3.50 -10.69
N VAL A 6 -2.88 2.27 -10.27
CA VAL A 6 -3.90 1.22 -10.20
C VAL A 6 -3.95 0.69 -8.77
N ILE A 7 -5.15 0.48 -8.26
CA ILE A 7 -5.36 -0.14 -6.94
C ILE A 7 -5.14 -1.64 -7.06
N ALA A 8 -4.39 -2.21 -6.12
CA ALA A 8 -4.10 -3.63 -6.06
C ALA A 8 -4.38 -4.16 -4.66
N LEU A 9 -4.85 -5.39 -4.56
CA LEU A 9 -5.07 -6.10 -3.32
C LEU A 9 -4.11 -7.29 -3.17
N HIS A 10 -3.57 -7.76 -4.27
CA HIS A 10 -2.74 -8.97 -4.32
C HIS A 10 -1.58 -8.79 -5.30
N ALA A 11 -0.58 -9.65 -5.18
CA ALA A 11 0.58 -9.63 -6.07
C ALA A 11 0.17 -9.81 -7.54
N ALA A 12 -0.83 -10.64 -7.82
CA ALA A 12 -1.30 -10.83 -9.18
C ALA A 12 -1.88 -9.56 -9.79
N ASP A 13 -2.54 -8.73 -8.97
CA ASP A 13 -3.08 -7.45 -9.45
C ASP A 13 -1.94 -6.51 -9.86
N ALA A 14 -0.85 -6.51 -9.10
CA ALA A 14 0.31 -5.67 -9.41
C ALA A 14 0.98 -6.11 -10.71
N GLN A 15 1.09 -7.40 -10.96
CA GLN A 15 1.62 -7.92 -12.21
C GLN A 15 0.77 -7.49 -13.39
N ARG A 16 -0.55 -7.60 -13.26
CA ARG A 16 -1.46 -7.17 -14.32
C ARG A 16 -1.38 -5.67 -14.57
N ALA A 17 -1.24 -4.89 -13.50
CA ALA A 17 -1.09 -3.44 -13.62
C ALA A 17 0.18 -3.09 -14.39
N GLU A 18 1.29 -3.73 -14.08
CA GLU A 18 2.55 -3.51 -14.79
C GLU A 18 2.43 -3.90 -16.26
N GLU A 19 1.83 -5.05 -16.55
CA GLU A 19 1.60 -5.50 -17.92
C GLU A 19 0.73 -4.53 -18.71
N GLY A 20 -0.23 -3.89 -18.03
CA GLY A 20 -1.10 -2.88 -18.62
C GLY A 20 -0.51 -1.49 -18.74
N GLY A 21 0.74 -1.30 -18.30
CA GLY A 21 1.43 -0.03 -18.43
C GLY A 21 1.26 0.92 -17.26
N ALA A 22 0.84 0.44 -16.09
CA ALA A 22 0.73 1.29 -14.92
C ALA A 22 2.12 1.74 -14.45
N ASP A 23 2.19 2.95 -13.91
CA ASP A 23 3.42 3.51 -13.37
C ASP A 23 3.63 3.13 -11.91
N ARG A 24 2.53 2.92 -11.18
CA ARG A 24 2.60 2.52 -9.80
C ARG A 24 1.30 1.85 -9.36
N VAL A 25 1.37 1.12 -8.25
CA VAL A 25 0.18 0.54 -7.62
C VAL A 25 0.00 1.13 -6.23
N GLU A 26 -1.25 1.36 -5.86
CA GLU A 26 -1.65 1.66 -4.51
C GLU A 26 -2.16 0.36 -3.91
N LEU A 27 -1.47 -0.14 -2.89
CA LEU A 27 -1.76 -1.44 -2.31
C LEU A 27 -2.63 -1.30 -1.07
N LEU A 28 -3.79 -1.97 -1.10
CA LEU A 28 -4.74 -1.98 0.01
C LEU A 28 -4.86 -3.39 0.58
N GLY A 29 -5.22 -3.48 1.87
CA GLY A 29 -5.49 -4.77 2.50
C GLY A 29 -6.88 -5.28 2.15
N THR A 30 -7.82 -4.36 1.94
CA THR A 30 -9.19 -4.70 1.58
C THR A 30 -9.84 -3.47 0.96
N LEU A 31 -10.93 -3.67 0.21
CA LEU A 31 -11.75 -2.57 -0.29
C LEU A 31 -12.87 -2.19 0.69
N ASP A 32 -13.06 -2.98 1.75
CA ASP A 32 -14.03 -2.67 2.79
C ASP A 32 -13.60 -1.38 3.50
N GLU A 33 -14.57 -0.60 3.96
CA GLU A 33 -14.32 0.64 4.70
C GLU A 33 -13.36 1.58 3.96
N ASP A 34 -13.49 1.66 2.65
CA ASP A 34 -12.69 2.53 1.76
C ASP A 34 -11.20 2.18 1.73
N GLY A 35 -10.88 0.95 2.06
CA GLY A 35 -9.52 0.46 1.99
C GLY A 35 -8.77 0.60 3.30
N LEU A 36 -8.22 -0.49 3.77
CA LEU A 36 -7.40 -0.54 4.98
C LEU A 36 -5.96 -0.88 4.62
N SER A 37 -5.07 -0.75 5.62
CA SER A 37 -3.65 -1.04 5.44
C SER A 37 -3.41 -2.51 5.13
N PRO A 38 -2.54 -2.83 4.15
CA PRO A 38 -2.18 -4.22 3.89
C PRO A 38 -1.20 -4.74 4.95
N GLU A 39 -1.08 -6.07 5.02
CA GLU A 39 -0.05 -6.68 5.84
C GLU A 39 1.33 -6.41 5.23
N PRO A 40 2.37 -6.17 6.05
CA PRO A 40 3.73 -5.95 5.50
C PRO A 40 4.21 -7.10 4.63
N ALA A 41 3.84 -8.34 4.96
CA ALA A 41 4.20 -9.50 4.15
C ALA A 41 3.64 -9.42 2.73
N MET A 42 2.50 -8.76 2.54
CA MET A 42 1.92 -8.57 1.21
C MET A 42 2.76 -7.57 0.40
N VAL A 43 3.31 -6.54 1.04
CA VAL A 43 4.21 -5.60 0.37
C VAL A 43 5.42 -6.36 -0.18
N ALA A 44 5.99 -7.27 0.61
CA ALA A 44 7.12 -8.09 0.16
C ALA A 44 6.74 -8.95 -1.04
N LYS A 45 5.56 -9.56 -1.02
CA LYS A 45 5.07 -10.38 -2.15
C LYS A 45 4.89 -9.54 -3.41
N VAL A 46 4.29 -8.37 -3.27
CA VAL A 46 4.06 -7.45 -4.39
C VAL A 46 5.40 -6.97 -4.94
N ARG A 47 6.37 -6.67 -4.06
CA ARG A 47 7.70 -6.22 -4.50
C ARG A 47 8.38 -7.27 -5.38
N ARG A 48 8.24 -8.54 -5.05
CA ARG A 48 8.80 -9.62 -5.85
C ARG A 48 8.06 -9.83 -7.17
N ALA A 49 6.80 -9.40 -7.25
CA ALA A 49 5.94 -9.63 -8.40
C ALA A 49 6.01 -8.51 -9.44
N THR A 50 6.48 -7.33 -9.08
CA THR A 50 6.48 -6.18 -9.99
C THR A 50 7.68 -5.28 -9.74
N SER A 51 8.09 -4.55 -10.78
CA SER A 51 9.17 -3.56 -10.68
C SER A 51 8.65 -2.13 -10.56
N ILE A 52 7.36 -1.91 -10.73
CA ILE A 52 6.81 -0.55 -10.65
C ILE A 52 6.70 -0.09 -9.20
N GLN A 53 6.43 1.19 -9.00
CA GLN A 53 6.33 1.77 -7.67
C GLN A 53 5.17 1.17 -6.88
N ILE A 54 5.40 0.92 -5.60
CA ILE A 54 4.40 0.36 -4.68
C ILE A 54 4.18 1.36 -3.55
N ARG A 55 2.93 1.76 -3.33
CA ARG A 55 2.54 2.68 -2.27
C ARG A 55 1.42 2.06 -1.44
N PRO A 56 1.76 1.43 -0.31
CA PRO A 56 0.73 0.86 0.57
C PRO A 56 -0.10 1.95 1.24
N MET A 57 -1.38 1.65 1.44
CA MET A 57 -2.29 2.51 2.20
C MET A 57 -1.98 2.39 3.69
N VAL A 58 -1.89 3.54 4.36
CA VAL A 58 -1.72 3.61 5.81
C VAL A 58 -3.03 4.11 6.41
N ARG A 59 -3.87 3.18 6.83
CA ARG A 59 -5.16 3.45 7.46
C ARG A 59 -5.54 2.22 8.27
N LEU A 60 -5.46 2.31 9.59
CA LEU A 60 -5.67 1.16 10.47
C LEU A 60 -7.13 0.76 10.60
N ARG A 61 -8.05 1.71 10.42
CA ARG A 61 -9.49 1.47 10.52
C ARG A 61 -10.27 2.64 9.97
N ALA A 62 -11.56 2.44 9.75
CA ALA A 62 -12.46 3.55 9.46
C ALA A 62 -12.55 4.42 10.72
N GLY A 63 -12.70 5.73 10.56
CA GLY A 63 -12.70 6.64 11.70
C GLY A 63 -11.33 6.78 12.33
N PHE A 64 -10.36 7.08 11.55
CA PHE A 64 -8.97 7.29 11.96
C PHE A 64 -8.86 8.23 13.16
N ARG A 65 -8.01 7.87 14.14
CA ARG A 65 -7.71 8.69 15.30
C ARG A 65 -6.21 8.97 15.37
N THR A 66 -5.87 10.16 15.83
CA THR A 66 -4.48 10.60 15.93
C THR A 66 -4.00 10.70 17.38
N ASP A 67 -4.34 9.72 18.21
CA ASP A 67 -3.77 9.65 19.55
C ASP A 67 -2.33 9.13 19.52
N GLY A 68 -1.61 9.21 20.61
CA GLY A 68 -0.21 8.83 20.69
C GLY A 68 0.04 7.36 20.33
N GLY A 69 -0.84 6.45 20.72
CA GLY A 69 -0.73 5.05 20.42
C GLY A 69 -0.93 4.76 18.94
N GLU A 70 -1.88 5.42 18.32
CA GLU A 70 -2.13 5.28 16.88
C GLU A 70 -0.95 5.80 16.07
N LEU A 71 -0.38 6.94 16.48
CA LEU A 71 0.80 7.49 15.80
C LEU A 71 1.98 6.54 15.86
N ALA A 72 2.22 5.91 17.01
CA ALA A 72 3.31 4.95 17.17
C ALA A 72 3.11 3.76 16.23
N ARG A 73 1.89 3.24 16.14
CA ARG A 73 1.58 2.13 15.22
C ARG A 73 1.77 2.51 13.77
N LEU A 74 1.33 3.71 13.39
CA LEU A 74 1.50 4.20 12.03
C LEU A 74 2.97 4.32 11.64
N LYS A 75 3.78 4.86 12.54
CA LYS A 75 5.23 4.96 12.29
C LYS A 75 5.88 3.59 12.12
N GLY A 76 5.52 2.64 12.98
CA GLY A 76 6.02 1.27 12.88
C GLY A 76 5.60 0.60 11.59
N LEU A 77 4.34 0.79 11.19
CA LEU A 77 3.81 0.22 9.97
C LEU A 77 4.51 0.80 8.73
N ILE A 78 4.70 2.11 8.69
CA ILE A 78 5.40 2.78 7.60
C ILE A 78 6.83 2.24 7.48
N ALA A 79 7.54 2.15 8.60
CA ALA A 79 8.90 1.61 8.61
C ALA A 79 8.93 0.17 8.07
N SER A 80 7.97 -0.66 8.47
CA SER A 80 7.86 -2.03 7.97
C SER A 80 7.64 -2.07 6.47
N TYR A 81 6.77 -1.21 5.94
CA TYR A 81 6.51 -1.16 4.51
C TYR A 81 7.77 -0.79 3.72
N LEU A 82 8.49 0.21 4.19
CA LEU A 82 9.72 0.64 3.52
C LEU A 82 10.78 -0.46 3.55
N ASP A 83 10.89 -1.18 4.67
CA ASP A 83 11.81 -2.32 4.79
C ASP A 83 11.44 -3.44 3.82
N GLU A 84 10.16 -3.62 3.53
CA GLU A 84 9.70 -4.66 2.61
C GLU A 84 9.74 -4.22 1.14
N GLY A 85 10.21 -3.01 0.86
CA GLY A 85 10.45 -2.56 -0.51
C GLY A 85 9.42 -1.59 -1.07
N ALA A 86 8.57 -1.01 -0.23
CA ALA A 86 7.66 0.04 -0.69
C ALA A 86 8.44 1.30 -1.05
N ASP A 87 7.96 2.02 -2.05
CA ASP A 87 8.59 3.26 -2.52
C ASP A 87 8.05 4.50 -1.79
N GLY A 88 6.96 4.34 -1.07
CA GLY A 88 6.31 5.40 -0.31
C GLY A 88 5.04 4.85 0.29
N VAL A 89 4.18 5.71 0.80
CA VAL A 89 2.90 5.30 1.39
C VAL A 89 1.81 6.28 0.97
N VAL A 90 0.55 5.85 1.09
CA VAL A 90 -0.62 6.71 0.92
C VAL A 90 -1.29 6.82 2.28
N LEU A 91 -1.52 8.06 2.74
CA LEU A 91 -2.20 8.28 4.01
C LEU A 91 -3.70 8.40 3.80
N GLY A 92 -4.48 7.53 4.45
CA GLY A 92 -5.93 7.54 4.40
C GLY A 92 -6.52 8.00 5.74
N PHE A 93 -7.42 8.94 5.70
CA PHE A 93 -8.07 9.46 6.90
C PHE A 93 -9.58 9.37 6.78
#